data_32cbbe711be35aff953c9bc9b0a555a7
#
_entry.id   32cbbe711be35aff953c9bc9b0a555a7
#
_cell.length_a   1.000
_cell.length_b   1.000
_cell.length_c   1.000
_cell.angle_alpha   90.00
_cell.angle_beta   90.00
_cell.angle_gamma   90.00
#
_symmetry.space_group_name_H-M   'P 1'
#
loop_
_entity.id
_entity.type
_entity.pdbx_description
1 polymer ?
#
loop_
_entity_poly.entity_id
_entity_poly.type
_entity_poly.pdbx_seq_one_letter_code
_entity_poly.pdbx_strand_id
1 'polypeptide(L)'
;MFKISLFICFTSLLLLSCDTNKRITTDFNCDIKTSGILENVTDVKELFSIKIPVNWKTNLYQDEIQSSIFSADTTKQLSETVLLDVTFMEKNVNFNEAFKLKQEQENLSKNLITIRSKDLLLLNKPAYYMLLKGKKGKFNYQVCNTFIKVNSSNFILAKTEVYGDSLVNSRLCKSFSLIENIKILQ
;
A
#
# COMPACT_ATOMS: atom_id res chain seq x y z
N MET A 1 -33.98 -36.66 29.58
CA MET A 1 -32.88 -36.69 28.58
C MET A 1 -32.98 -35.61 27.49
N PHE A 2 -33.69 -34.48 27.73
CA PHE A 2 -33.93 -33.43 26.71
C PHE A 2 -33.11 -32.12 26.91
N LYS A 3 -32.33 -32.02 27.98
CA LYS A 3 -31.58 -30.80 28.33
C LYS A 3 -30.13 -30.73 27.81
N ILE A 4 -29.56 -31.83 27.34
CA ILE A 4 -28.16 -31.88 26.86
C ILE A 4 -28.06 -31.53 25.37
N SER A 5 -29.11 -31.78 24.59
CA SER A 5 -29.12 -31.52 23.13
C SER A 5 -29.15 -30.00 22.75
N LEU A 6 -29.68 -29.17 23.66
CA LEU A 6 -29.80 -27.73 23.41
C LEU A 6 -28.47 -26.96 23.63
N PHE A 7 -27.56 -27.52 24.42
CA PHE A 7 -26.27 -26.87 24.74
C PHE A 7 -25.22 -27.07 23.66
N ILE A 8 -25.33 -28.15 22.89
CA ILE A 8 -24.38 -28.45 21.78
C ILE A 8 -24.66 -27.58 20.56
N CYS A 9 -25.89 -27.11 20.35
CA CYS A 9 -26.25 -26.25 19.22
C CYS A 9 -25.79 -24.81 19.40
N PHE A 10 -25.55 -24.34 20.65
CA PHE A 10 -25.16 -22.96 20.94
C PHE A 10 -23.65 -22.73 20.85
N THR A 11 -22.82 -23.77 20.94
CA THR A 11 -21.37 -23.68 20.86
C THR A 11 -20.84 -23.68 19.43
N SER A 12 -21.63 -24.08 18.43
CA SER A 12 -21.23 -24.12 17.03
C SER A 12 -21.33 -22.75 16.30
N LEU A 13 -21.98 -21.75 16.92
CA LEU A 13 -22.13 -20.40 16.29
C LEU A 13 -20.98 -19.44 16.56
N LEU A 14 -19.97 -19.80 17.34
CA LEU A 14 -18.88 -18.90 17.72
C LEU A 14 -17.63 -19.03 16.85
N LEU A 15 -17.66 -19.83 15.78
CA LEU A 15 -16.51 -20.02 14.88
C LEU A 15 -16.64 -19.27 13.54
N LEU A 16 -17.50 -18.24 13.45
CA LEU A 16 -17.38 -17.26 12.36
C LEU A 16 -16.18 -16.37 12.66
N SER A 17 -14.97 -16.93 12.51
CA SER A 17 -13.74 -16.15 12.44
C SER A 17 -13.88 -15.20 11.25
N CYS A 18 -14.14 -13.95 11.54
CA CYS A 18 -14.14 -12.89 10.56
C CYS A 18 -12.73 -12.83 9.98
N ASP A 19 -12.56 -13.24 8.73
CA ASP A 19 -11.29 -13.17 8.01
C ASP A 19 -10.88 -11.69 7.89
N THR A 20 -9.97 -11.27 8.77
CA THR A 20 -9.53 -9.86 8.91
C THR A 20 -8.49 -9.45 7.88
N ASN A 21 -8.22 -10.26 6.86
CA ASN A 21 -7.36 -9.92 5.72
C ASN A 21 -8.05 -8.89 4.81
N LYS A 22 -8.15 -7.65 5.30
CA LYS A 22 -8.70 -6.55 4.50
C LYS A 22 -7.62 -6.04 3.55
N ARG A 23 -7.79 -6.33 2.27
CA ARG A 23 -6.95 -5.79 1.20
C ARG A 23 -7.20 -4.29 1.05
N ILE A 24 -6.16 -3.51 0.74
CA ILE A 24 -6.30 -2.08 0.43
C ILE A 24 -7.19 -1.88 -0.80
N THR A 25 -7.13 -2.79 -1.78
CA THR A 25 -8.02 -2.81 -2.95
C THR A 25 -9.49 -2.92 -2.57
N THR A 26 -9.83 -3.67 -1.51
CA THR A 26 -11.20 -3.77 -0.99
C THR A 26 -11.68 -2.46 -0.38
N ASP A 27 -10.83 -1.76 0.38
CA ASP A 27 -11.15 -0.47 0.99
C ASP A 27 -11.47 0.63 -0.03
N PHE A 28 -10.91 0.51 -1.24
CA PHE A 28 -11.12 1.46 -2.34
C PHE A 28 -12.13 0.98 -3.37
N ASN A 29 -12.85 -0.14 -3.12
CA ASN A 29 -13.79 -0.76 -4.06
C ASN A 29 -13.17 -0.95 -5.46
N CYS A 30 -11.94 -1.45 -5.48
CA CYS A 30 -11.20 -1.64 -6.71
C CYS A 30 -11.75 -2.80 -7.53
N ASP A 31 -12.30 -2.51 -8.71
CA ASP A 31 -12.60 -3.52 -9.74
C ASP A 31 -11.35 -3.72 -10.60
N ILE A 32 -10.46 -4.61 -10.16
CA ILE A 32 -9.16 -4.80 -10.80
C ILE A 32 -9.21 -6.00 -11.73
N LYS A 33 -9.34 -5.73 -13.00
CA LYS A 33 -8.92 -6.66 -14.05
C LYS A 33 -7.45 -6.36 -14.32
N THR A 34 -6.54 -7.16 -13.75
CA THR A 34 -5.11 -7.09 -14.09
C THR A 34 -4.95 -7.43 -15.56
N SER A 35 -4.86 -6.41 -16.40
CA SER A 35 -4.57 -6.56 -17.82
C SER A 35 -3.09 -6.29 -18.05
N GLY A 36 -2.39 -7.25 -18.65
CA GLY A 36 -0.99 -7.09 -19.06
C GLY A 36 -0.04 -8.14 -18.46
N ILE A 37 1.09 -8.27 -19.10
CA ILE A 37 2.18 -9.14 -18.66
C ILE A 37 2.92 -8.41 -17.53
N LEU A 38 3.17 -9.11 -16.43
CA LEU A 38 3.93 -8.62 -15.28
C LEU A 38 5.29 -9.32 -15.25
N GLU A 39 6.34 -8.57 -14.97
CA GLU A 39 7.67 -9.10 -14.65
C GLU A 39 7.96 -8.94 -13.14
N ASN A 40 8.77 -9.83 -12.60
CA ASN A 40 9.21 -9.73 -11.20
C ASN A 40 10.46 -8.85 -11.14
N VAL A 41 10.38 -7.77 -10.40
CA VAL A 41 11.50 -6.86 -10.15
C VAL A 41 11.93 -7.02 -8.69
N THR A 42 13.20 -7.30 -8.48
CA THR A 42 13.83 -7.39 -7.15
C THR A 42 14.63 -6.11 -6.89
N ASP A 43 14.59 -5.60 -5.67
CA ASP A 43 15.40 -4.46 -5.27
C ASP A 43 16.90 -4.78 -5.24
N VAL A 44 17.77 -3.76 -5.19
CA VAL A 44 19.23 -3.92 -5.30
C VAL A 44 19.82 -4.74 -4.14
N LYS A 45 19.25 -4.63 -2.94
CA LYS A 45 19.72 -5.35 -1.74
C LYS A 45 19.06 -6.74 -1.58
N GLU A 46 18.21 -7.16 -2.53
CA GLU A 46 17.47 -8.44 -2.51
C GLU A 46 16.59 -8.62 -1.25
N LEU A 47 16.02 -7.54 -0.73
CA LEU A 47 15.20 -7.53 0.48
C LEU A 47 13.71 -7.80 0.18
N PHE A 48 13.26 -7.38 -1.00
CA PHE A 48 11.91 -7.60 -1.48
C PHE A 48 11.84 -7.66 -3.00
N SER A 49 10.73 -8.16 -3.51
CA SER A 49 10.41 -8.07 -4.94
C SER A 49 8.95 -7.68 -5.15
N ILE A 50 8.64 -7.13 -6.32
CA ILE A 50 7.30 -6.73 -6.72
C ILE A 50 7.08 -7.06 -8.19
N LYS A 51 5.84 -7.43 -8.54
CA LYS A 51 5.44 -7.62 -9.94
C LYS A 51 5.04 -6.29 -10.56
N ILE A 52 5.74 -5.86 -11.62
CA ILE A 52 5.53 -4.61 -12.34
C ILE A 52 5.12 -4.92 -13.80
N PRO A 53 4.21 -4.14 -14.43
CA PRO A 53 3.92 -4.30 -15.85
C PRO A 53 5.18 -4.10 -16.71
N VAL A 54 5.43 -5.01 -17.65
CA VAL A 54 6.64 -5.01 -18.51
C VAL A 54 6.80 -3.75 -19.36
N ASN A 55 5.72 -3.00 -19.59
CA ASN A 55 5.75 -1.73 -20.33
C ASN A 55 6.01 -0.51 -19.44
N TRP A 56 6.21 -0.69 -18.13
CA TRP A 56 6.60 0.40 -17.24
C TRP A 56 8.12 0.57 -17.22
N LYS A 57 8.55 1.82 -17.10
CA LYS A 57 9.97 2.09 -16.83
C LYS A 57 10.22 1.95 -15.33
N THR A 58 11.22 1.15 -14.98
CA THR A 58 11.62 0.88 -13.60
C THR A 58 13.05 1.33 -13.36
N ASN A 59 13.29 2.02 -12.25
CA ASN A 59 14.61 2.39 -11.76
C ASN A 59 14.79 1.84 -10.34
N LEU A 60 16.00 1.39 -10.03
CA LEU A 60 16.39 0.87 -8.73
C LEU A 60 17.33 1.85 -8.05
N TYR A 61 17.14 2.09 -6.76
CA TYR A 61 17.96 2.97 -5.94
C TYR A 61 18.30 2.30 -4.63
N GLN A 62 19.47 2.62 -4.09
CA GLN A 62 19.85 2.20 -2.73
C GLN A 62 20.76 3.24 -2.08
N ASP A 63 20.76 3.25 -0.75
CA ASP A 63 21.76 3.87 0.11
C ASP A 63 22.01 2.99 1.35
N GLU A 64 22.61 3.53 2.39
CA GLU A 64 22.96 2.76 3.58
C GLU A 64 21.74 2.18 4.30
N ILE A 65 20.62 2.91 4.35
CA ILE A 65 19.44 2.60 5.16
C ILE A 65 18.20 2.22 4.35
N GLN A 66 18.26 2.26 3.02
CA GLN A 66 17.10 1.95 2.17
C GLN A 66 17.48 1.30 0.85
N SER A 67 16.49 0.62 0.27
CA SER A 67 16.53 0.10 -1.09
C SER A 67 15.16 0.28 -1.72
N SER A 68 15.09 0.83 -2.95
CA SER A 68 13.85 1.27 -3.58
C SER A 68 13.70 0.78 -5.02
N ILE A 69 12.44 0.51 -5.38
CA ILE A 69 11.98 0.28 -6.74
C ILE A 69 11.01 1.39 -7.11
N PHE A 70 11.38 2.25 -8.06
CA PHE A 70 10.53 3.29 -8.60
C PHE A 70 10.05 2.90 -10.01
N SER A 71 8.73 2.91 -10.24
CA SER A 71 8.13 2.48 -11.50
C SER A 71 7.00 3.37 -11.96
N ALA A 72 6.90 3.57 -13.29
CA ALA A 72 5.82 4.32 -13.90
C ALA A 72 5.58 3.91 -15.35
N ASP A 73 4.34 4.04 -15.82
CA ASP A 73 3.99 3.95 -17.24
C ASP A 73 4.40 5.25 -17.95
N THR A 74 5.59 5.26 -18.54
CA THR A 74 6.14 6.42 -19.24
C THR A 74 5.60 6.61 -20.66
N THR A 75 4.74 5.71 -21.14
CA THR A 75 4.04 5.89 -22.42
C THR A 75 2.86 6.85 -22.30
N LYS A 76 2.46 7.20 -21.07
CA LYS A 76 1.37 8.11 -20.73
C LYS A 76 1.88 9.45 -20.25
N GLN A 77 1.02 10.48 -20.36
CA GLN A 77 1.29 11.76 -19.73
C GLN A 77 1.22 11.65 -18.20
N LEU A 78 1.89 12.58 -17.52
CA LEU A 78 1.92 12.61 -16.05
C LEU A 78 0.52 12.64 -15.42
N SER A 79 -0.45 13.31 -16.06
CA SER A 79 -1.85 13.38 -15.62
C SER A 79 -2.67 12.11 -15.86
N GLU A 80 -2.11 11.11 -16.51
CA GLU A 80 -2.78 9.85 -16.89
C GLU A 80 -2.07 8.61 -16.35
N THR A 81 -0.84 8.74 -15.88
CA THR A 81 -0.05 7.68 -15.29
C THR A 81 -0.21 7.61 -13.77
N VAL A 82 0.33 6.57 -13.17
CA VAL A 82 0.58 6.45 -11.75
C VAL A 82 2.07 6.25 -11.54
N LEU A 83 2.62 6.93 -10.54
CA LEU A 83 3.99 6.70 -10.09
C LEU A 83 3.94 5.82 -8.84
N LEU A 84 4.71 4.76 -8.83
CA LEU A 84 4.84 3.83 -7.71
C LEU A 84 6.29 3.81 -7.25
N ASP A 85 6.51 4.13 -5.98
CA ASP A 85 7.79 4.04 -5.31
C ASP A 85 7.63 3.08 -4.12
N VAL A 86 8.36 1.97 -4.14
CA VAL A 86 8.37 0.99 -3.05
C VAL A 86 9.76 0.96 -2.46
N THR A 87 9.87 1.36 -1.20
CA THR A 87 11.13 1.50 -0.47
C THR A 87 11.14 0.61 0.75
N PHE A 88 12.11 -0.29 0.85
CA PHE A 88 12.45 -0.98 2.08
C PHE A 88 13.34 -0.07 2.93
N MET A 89 12.93 0.15 4.18
CA MET A 89 13.58 1.04 5.13
C MET A 89 14.13 0.23 6.30
N GLU A 90 15.44 0.33 6.54
CA GLU A 90 16.12 -0.23 7.73
C GLU A 90 15.92 0.71 8.94
N LYS A 91 14.65 0.81 9.35
CA LYS A 91 14.23 1.69 10.45
C LYS A 91 13.00 1.12 11.14
N ASN A 92 12.94 1.25 12.46
CA ASN A 92 11.75 0.87 13.23
C ASN A 92 10.57 1.79 12.94
N VAL A 93 9.39 1.20 12.85
CA VAL A 93 8.10 1.92 12.78
C VAL A 93 7.10 1.29 13.75
N ASN A 94 6.37 2.15 14.46
CA ASN A 94 5.21 1.77 15.25
C ASN A 94 4.04 2.69 14.86
N PHE A 95 2.91 2.12 14.48
CA PHE A 95 1.73 2.86 14.02
C PHE A 95 0.88 3.39 15.20
N ASN A 96 1.55 3.94 16.22
CA ASN A 96 0.89 4.58 17.35
C ASN A 96 0.46 6.02 17.01
N GLU A 97 -0.29 6.65 17.90
CA GLU A 97 -0.80 8.01 17.70
C GLU A 97 0.32 9.04 17.47
N ALA A 98 1.47 8.90 18.13
CA ALA A 98 2.60 9.81 17.94
C ALA A 98 3.17 9.72 16.51
N PHE A 99 3.27 8.51 15.94
CA PHE A 99 3.66 8.31 14.55
C PHE A 99 2.64 8.94 13.59
N LYS A 100 1.34 8.67 13.80
CA LYS A 100 0.26 9.19 12.94
C LYS A 100 0.22 10.72 12.97
N LEU A 101 0.31 11.32 14.15
CA LEU A 101 0.35 12.78 14.31
C LEU A 101 1.57 13.39 13.61
N LYS A 102 2.76 12.77 13.75
CA LYS A 102 3.97 13.23 13.06
C LYS A 102 3.79 13.19 11.54
N GLN A 103 3.23 12.09 11.00
CA GLN A 103 2.96 11.99 9.55
C GLN A 103 1.97 13.07 9.09
N GLU A 104 0.93 13.35 9.89
CA GLU A 104 -0.04 14.39 9.57
C GLU A 104 0.60 15.78 9.54
N GLN A 105 1.41 16.12 10.54
CA GLN A 105 2.18 17.38 10.57
C GLN A 105 3.13 17.53 9.39
N GLU A 106 3.87 16.48 9.04
CA GLU A 106 4.76 16.47 7.87
C GLU A 106 3.98 16.66 6.55
N ASN A 107 2.78 16.11 6.45
CA ASN A 107 1.93 16.25 5.27
C ASN A 107 1.33 17.66 5.17
N LEU A 108 0.86 18.22 6.28
CA LEU A 108 0.35 19.59 6.33
C LEU A 108 1.42 20.61 5.96
N SER A 109 2.68 20.42 6.38
CA SER A 109 3.80 21.28 5.99
C SER A 109 4.08 21.26 4.47
N LYS A 110 3.64 20.21 3.77
CA LYS A 110 3.69 20.08 2.31
C LYS A 110 2.38 20.50 1.62
N ASN A 111 1.46 21.13 2.33
CA ASN A 111 0.12 21.49 1.87
C ASN A 111 -0.69 20.28 1.39
N LEU A 112 -0.53 19.13 2.03
CA LEU A 112 -1.29 17.91 1.79
C LEU A 112 -2.26 17.67 2.93
N ILE A 113 -3.52 17.38 2.60
CA ILE A 113 -4.59 17.11 3.56
C ILE A 113 -4.94 15.62 3.49
N THR A 114 -4.98 14.96 4.64
CA THR A 114 -5.42 13.56 4.77
C THR A 114 -6.92 13.46 4.47
N ILE A 115 -7.29 12.64 3.49
CA ILE A 115 -8.70 12.37 3.13
C ILE A 115 -9.16 10.97 3.58
N ARG A 116 -8.23 10.09 3.83
CA ARG A 116 -8.48 8.75 4.40
C ARG A 116 -7.22 8.19 5.04
N SER A 117 -7.35 7.55 6.19
CA SER A 117 -6.27 6.77 6.78
C SER A 117 -6.85 5.57 7.52
N LYS A 118 -6.08 4.49 7.63
CA LYS A 118 -6.54 3.26 8.29
C LYS A 118 -5.39 2.33 8.63
N ASP A 119 -5.52 1.65 9.77
CA ASP A 119 -4.73 0.48 10.12
C ASP A 119 -5.33 -0.77 9.46
N LEU A 120 -4.49 -1.66 8.94
CA LEU A 120 -4.91 -2.91 8.30
C LEU A 120 -3.82 -3.98 8.43
N LEU A 121 -4.15 -5.20 7.97
CA LEU A 121 -3.13 -6.22 7.69
C LEU A 121 -2.89 -6.27 6.19
N LEU A 122 -1.64 -6.12 5.77
CA LEU A 122 -1.21 -6.23 4.38
C LEU A 122 0.00 -7.16 4.31
N LEU A 123 0.01 -8.11 3.38
CA LEU A 123 1.03 -9.16 3.30
C LEU A 123 1.15 -9.96 4.62
N ASN A 124 0.06 -10.14 5.35
CA ASN A 124 0.01 -10.73 6.70
C ASN A 124 0.86 -9.97 7.75
N LYS A 125 1.12 -8.69 7.53
CA LYS A 125 1.88 -7.81 8.41
C LYS A 125 1.03 -6.61 8.84
N PRO A 126 1.26 -6.05 10.05
CA PRO A 126 0.65 -4.78 10.43
C PRO A 126 1.01 -3.70 9.41
N ALA A 127 0.02 -2.96 8.96
CA ALA A 127 0.18 -1.90 7.98
C ALA A 127 -0.71 -0.70 8.34
N TYR A 128 -0.33 0.46 7.82
CA TYR A 128 -1.07 1.69 7.94
C TYR A 128 -0.99 2.45 6.62
N TYR A 129 -2.10 2.96 6.12
CA TYR A 129 -2.06 3.85 4.95
C TYR A 129 -2.68 5.21 5.23
N MET A 130 -2.21 6.21 4.47
CA MET A 130 -2.76 7.56 4.41
C MET A 130 -2.94 7.95 2.94
N LEU A 131 -4.17 8.26 2.55
CA LEU A 131 -4.48 8.90 1.27
C LEU A 131 -4.59 10.41 1.50
N LEU A 132 -3.80 11.15 0.76
CA LEU A 132 -3.64 12.60 0.89
C LEU A 132 -4.03 13.28 -0.42
N LYS A 133 -4.49 14.52 -0.33
CA LYS A 133 -4.74 15.38 -1.49
C LYS A 133 -4.11 16.76 -1.29
N GLY A 134 -3.77 17.40 -2.40
CA GLY A 134 -3.25 18.76 -2.44
C GLY A 134 -3.02 19.20 -3.88
N LYS A 135 -2.05 20.10 -4.06
CA LYS A 135 -1.59 20.53 -5.39
C LYS A 135 -0.08 20.34 -5.51
N LYS A 136 0.38 19.98 -6.70
CA LYS A 136 1.81 19.90 -7.03
C LYS A 136 2.02 20.57 -8.40
N GLY A 137 2.59 21.76 -8.38
CA GLY A 137 2.61 22.65 -9.54
C GLY A 137 1.19 23.00 -9.99
N LYS A 138 0.89 22.83 -11.28
CA LYS A 138 -0.44 23.08 -11.87
C LYS A 138 -1.46 21.96 -11.70
N PHE A 139 -1.05 20.80 -11.16
CA PHE A 139 -1.92 19.63 -11.07
C PHE A 139 -2.59 19.52 -9.69
N ASN A 140 -3.85 19.09 -9.66
CA ASN A 140 -4.40 18.42 -8.49
C ASN A 140 -3.57 17.15 -8.26
N TYR A 141 -3.32 16.84 -6.99
CA TYR A 141 -2.37 15.80 -6.61
C TYR A 141 -2.95 14.94 -5.49
N GLN A 142 -2.88 13.63 -5.68
CA GLN A 142 -3.17 12.68 -4.64
C GLN A 142 -1.98 11.75 -4.43
N VAL A 143 -1.70 11.43 -3.19
CA VAL A 143 -0.66 10.48 -2.82
C VAL A 143 -1.17 9.55 -1.73
N CYS A 144 -0.94 8.25 -1.91
CA CYS A 144 -1.18 7.26 -0.89
C CYS A 144 0.15 6.74 -0.38
N ASN A 145 0.44 6.98 0.89
CA ASN A 145 1.56 6.39 1.60
C ASN A 145 1.07 5.15 2.34
N THR A 146 1.61 3.98 2.02
CA THR A 146 1.29 2.70 2.66
C THR A 146 2.54 2.18 3.37
N PHE A 147 2.47 2.10 4.69
CA PHE A 147 3.55 1.60 5.55
C PHE A 147 3.23 0.15 5.92
N ILE A 148 4.17 -0.76 5.73
CA ILE A 148 4.04 -2.19 6.03
C ILE A 148 5.17 -2.58 6.97
N LYS A 149 4.86 -2.93 8.21
CA LYS A 149 5.87 -3.34 9.21
C LYS A 149 6.37 -4.74 8.88
N VAL A 150 7.64 -4.85 8.48
CA VAL A 150 8.27 -6.14 8.15
C VAL A 150 8.61 -6.89 9.44
N ASN A 151 9.33 -6.22 10.35
CA ASN A 151 9.74 -6.73 11.67
C ASN A 151 9.94 -5.58 12.67
N SER A 152 10.65 -5.80 13.77
CA SER A 152 10.92 -4.78 14.78
C SER A 152 11.82 -3.64 14.31
N SER A 153 12.63 -3.87 13.27
CA SER A 153 13.67 -2.93 12.81
C SER A 153 13.43 -2.41 11.39
N ASN A 154 12.51 -3.01 10.63
CA ASN A 154 12.35 -2.74 9.21
C ASN A 154 10.87 -2.55 8.82
N PHE A 155 10.64 -1.70 7.83
CA PHE A 155 9.33 -1.55 7.18
C PHE A 155 9.47 -1.27 5.69
N ILE A 156 8.39 -1.49 4.95
CA ILE A 156 8.25 -1.06 3.55
C ILE A 156 7.35 0.17 3.53
N LEU A 157 7.78 1.22 2.82
CA LEU A 157 6.96 2.35 2.41
C LEU A 157 6.63 2.21 0.93
N ALA A 158 5.37 1.95 0.61
CA ALA A 158 4.88 2.01 -0.76
C ALA A 158 4.12 3.33 -0.98
N LYS A 159 4.66 4.18 -1.83
CA LYS A 159 4.13 5.49 -2.16
C LYS A 159 3.55 5.48 -3.55
N THR A 160 2.25 5.75 -3.66
CA THR A 160 1.52 5.88 -4.92
C THR A 160 1.20 7.33 -5.19
N GLU A 161 1.66 7.89 -6.31
CA GLU A 161 1.39 9.28 -6.68
C GLU A 161 0.52 9.36 -7.95
N VAL A 162 -0.48 10.23 -7.90
CA VAL A 162 -1.43 10.49 -8.99
C VAL A 162 -1.57 11.99 -9.20
N TYR A 163 -1.29 12.44 -10.42
CA TYR A 163 -1.41 13.84 -10.84
C TYR A 163 -2.63 14.03 -11.73
N GLY A 164 -3.34 15.17 -11.58
CA GLY A 164 -4.57 15.47 -12.32
C GLY A 164 -5.78 14.68 -11.83
N ASP A 165 -6.92 14.88 -12.47
CA ASP A 165 -8.23 14.38 -12.02
C ASP A 165 -8.76 13.19 -12.83
N SER A 166 -8.08 12.81 -13.91
CA SER A 166 -8.51 11.73 -14.78
C SER A 166 -8.34 10.36 -14.11
N LEU A 167 -9.42 9.57 -14.00
CA LEU A 167 -9.41 8.18 -13.54
C LEU A 167 -8.61 7.93 -12.25
N VAL A 168 -8.63 8.87 -11.32
CA VAL A 168 -7.79 8.82 -10.09
C VAL A 168 -7.95 7.51 -9.35
N ASN A 169 -9.19 7.08 -9.06
CA ASN A 169 -9.45 5.84 -8.33
C ASN A 169 -8.91 4.61 -9.08
N SER A 170 -9.10 4.54 -10.39
CA SER A 170 -8.59 3.43 -11.23
C SER A 170 -7.06 3.35 -11.20
N ARG A 171 -6.36 4.50 -11.22
CA ARG A 171 -4.91 4.57 -11.14
C ARG A 171 -4.38 4.17 -9.75
N LEU A 172 -5.05 4.63 -8.68
CA LEU A 172 -4.75 4.18 -7.31
C LEU A 172 -4.95 2.67 -7.19
N CYS A 173 -6.08 2.15 -7.66
CA CYS A 173 -6.39 0.71 -7.63
C CYS A 173 -5.35 -0.13 -8.38
N LYS A 174 -4.87 0.34 -9.54
CA LYS A 174 -3.79 -0.33 -10.28
C LYS A 174 -2.54 -0.47 -9.42
N SER A 175 -2.13 0.59 -8.75
CA SER A 175 -0.97 0.57 -7.86
C SER A 175 -1.20 -0.33 -6.64
N PHE A 176 -2.37 -0.27 -6.00
CA PHE A 176 -2.67 -1.09 -4.83
C PHE A 176 -2.62 -2.59 -5.15
N SER A 177 -3.09 -2.99 -6.33
CA SER A 177 -2.97 -4.39 -6.75
C SER A 177 -1.52 -4.85 -6.92
N LEU A 178 -0.60 -3.95 -7.29
CA LEU A 178 0.83 -4.26 -7.35
C LEU A 178 1.42 -4.36 -5.94
N ILE A 179 1.07 -3.44 -5.04
CA ILE A 179 1.54 -3.41 -3.64
C ILE A 179 1.13 -4.70 -2.91
N GLU A 180 -0.09 -5.21 -3.13
CA GLU A 180 -0.58 -6.46 -2.56
C GLU A 180 0.18 -7.71 -3.04
N ASN A 181 0.99 -7.59 -4.10
CA ASN A 181 1.83 -8.65 -4.64
C ASN A 181 3.32 -8.52 -4.27
N ILE A 182 3.68 -7.60 -3.38
CA ILE A 182 5.04 -7.51 -2.84
C ILE A 182 5.39 -8.82 -2.12
N LYS A 183 6.59 -9.32 -2.37
CA LYS A 183 7.17 -10.45 -1.64
C LYS A 183 8.35 -9.97 -0.82
N ILE A 184 8.33 -10.22 0.47
CA ILE A 184 9.44 -9.99 1.39
C ILE A 184 10.36 -11.19 1.28
N LEU A 185 11.66 -10.98 1.06
CA LEU A 185 12.64 -12.03 0.78
C LEU A 185 13.50 -12.38 2.01
N GLN A 186 13.31 -11.67 3.14
CA GLN A 186 13.99 -11.89 4.43
C GLN A 186 13.13 -12.68 5.40
#